data_4fbcd08c87bb010b46c96e804851c655
#
_entry.id   4fbcd08c87bb010b46c96e804851c655
#
_cell.length_a   1.000
_cell.length_b   1.000
_cell.length_c   1.000
_cell.angle_alpha   90.00
_cell.angle_beta   90.00
_cell.angle_gamma   90.00
#
_symmetry.space_group_name_H-M   'P 1'
#
loop_
_entity.id
_entity.type
_entity.pdbx_description
1 polymer ?
#
loop_
_entity_poly.entity_id
_entity_poly.type
_entity_poly.pdbx_seq_one_letter_code
_entity_poly.pdbx_strand_id
1 'polypeptide(L)'
;MMTKTETRPLRSHGDYIIYPWRETCNQHGDEHFHIMDTHRIYRQKLEELTALQTSCSSSINKQKTRLKDLKRTLQRYRRHASREEAELVQQLGASVKERQNVFFDMEAYLPKKNGLYLNLVLGNVNVTLLSNQAKFAYKDEYEKFKLYLTIILLLGAVACRFVLHYRVTDEVFNFLLVWYYCTLTIRESILISNGSRIKGWWVSHHYVSTFLSGVMLTWPNGLIYQKFRDQFLAFSIFQSCVQFLQYYYQRGCLYRLRALGERNHLDLTVEGFQSWMWRGLTFLLPFLFCGHFWQLYNAITLFELSSHEECREWQVFVLALTFLVLFLGNFLTTLKVVHTKLQKNRSEAKKP
;
A
#
# COMPACT_ATOMS: atom_id res chain seq x y z
N MET A 1 -53.89 -77.14 28.37
CA MET A 1 -53.56 -75.72 28.69
C MET A 1 -52.10 -75.58 28.50
N MET A 2 -51.67 -75.17 27.26
CA MET A 2 -50.24 -75.03 26.89
C MET A 2 -49.86 -73.54 26.92
N THR A 3 -48.97 -73.20 27.83
CA THR A 3 -48.40 -71.87 27.90
C THR A 3 -47.26 -71.70 26.89
N LYS A 4 -47.47 -70.83 25.96
CA LYS A 4 -46.45 -70.40 24.96
C LYS A 4 -45.45 -69.56 25.62
N THR A 5 -44.21 -70.04 25.76
CA THR A 5 -43.04 -69.29 26.17
C THR A 5 -42.53 -68.47 24.98
N GLU A 6 -42.62 -67.16 25.10
CA GLU A 6 -42.13 -66.19 24.12
C GLU A 6 -40.64 -65.99 24.35
N THR A 7 -39.81 -66.56 23.51
CA THR A 7 -38.34 -66.35 23.54
C THR A 7 -38.01 -65.02 22.91
N ARG A 8 -37.63 -63.99 23.73
CA ARG A 8 -36.97 -62.76 23.24
C ARG A 8 -35.60 -63.11 22.68
N PRO A 9 -35.23 -62.65 21.52
CA PRO A 9 -33.86 -62.83 21.02
C PRO A 9 -32.90 -62.03 21.86
N LEU A 10 -31.82 -62.66 22.37
CA LEU A 10 -30.69 -62.05 23.03
C LEU A 10 -29.99 -61.13 22.01
N ARG A 11 -30.14 -59.83 22.20
CA ARG A 11 -29.31 -58.83 21.46
C ARG A 11 -27.84 -59.02 21.88
N SER A 12 -26.99 -59.29 20.91
CA SER A 12 -25.57 -59.51 21.10
C SER A 12 -24.91 -58.25 21.66
N HIS A 13 -23.98 -58.42 22.60
CA HIS A 13 -23.24 -57.34 23.23
C HIS A 13 -22.47 -56.46 22.22
N GLY A 14 -22.22 -56.96 21.00
CA GLY A 14 -21.61 -56.25 19.87
C GLY A 14 -22.49 -55.18 19.24
N ASP A 15 -23.83 -55.33 19.31
CA ASP A 15 -24.75 -54.36 18.67
C ASP A 15 -24.72 -52.99 19.38
N TYR A 16 -24.51 -52.96 20.70
CA TYR A 16 -24.46 -51.71 21.49
C TYR A 16 -23.20 -50.82 21.23
N ILE A 17 -22.11 -51.46 20.75
CA ILE A 17 -20.84 -50.75 20.46
C ILE A 17 -20.79 -50.27 19.00
N ILE A 18 -21.40 -51.03 18.06
CA ILE A 18 -21.28 -50.75 16.64
C ILE A 18 -22.31 -49.70 16.16
N TYR A 19 -23.51 -49.65 16.75
CA TYR A 19 -24.59 -48.74 16.34
C TYR A 19 -24.19 -47.26 16.44
N PRO A 20 -23.61 -46.75 17.53
CA PRO A 20 -23.22 -45.34 17.62
C PRO A 20 -22.13 -44.97 16.59
N TRP A 21 -21.18 -45.90 16.36
CA TRP A 21 -20.11 -45.66 15.36
C TRP A 21 -20.63 -45.68 13.93
N ARG A 22 -21.65 -46.45 13.63
CA ARG A 22 -22.26 -46.51 12.32
C ARG A 22 -23.07 -45.25 12.02
N GLU A 23 -23.79 -44.71 12.98
CA GLU A 23 -24.46 -43.39 12.85
C GLU A 23 -23.48 -42.26 12.67
N THR A 24 -22.41 -42.24 13.46
CA THR A 24 -21.34 -41.23 13.32
C THR A 24 -20.63 -41.32 11.98
N CYS A 25 -20.36 -42.53 11.47
CA CYS A 25 -19.78 -42.71 10.12
C CYS A 25 -20.74 -42.27 9.01
N ASN A 26 -22.03 -42.52 9.11
CA ASN A 26 -23.00 -42.07 8.14
C ASN A 26 -23.15 -40.54 8.19
N GLN A 27 -23.21 -39.95 9.36
CA GLN A 27 -23.25 -38.49 9.53
C GLN A 27 -22.03 -37.81 8.94
N HIS A 28 -20.82 -38.34 9.18
CA HIS A 28 -19.59 -37.84 8.54
C HIS A 28 -19.59 -38.05 7.02
N GLY A 29 -20.21 -39.13 6.51
CA GLY A 29 -20.38 -39.37 5.09
C GLY A 29 -21.29 -38.31 4.44
N ASP A 30 -22.40 -37.98 5.08
CA ASP A 30 -23.33 -36.96 4.61
C ASP A 30 -22.74 -35.55 4.67
N GLU A 31 -22.04 -35.23 5.75
CA GLU A 31 -21.31 -33.96 5.89
C GLU A 31 -20.22 -33.82 4.80
N HIS A 32 -19.45 -34.88 4.55
CA HIS A 32 -18.45 -34.91 3.49
C HIS A 32 -19.05 -34.68 2.12
N PHE A 33 -20.19 -35.37 1.82
CA PHE A 33 -20.88 -35.18 0.55
C PHE A 33 -21.41 -33.76 0.38
N HIS A 34 -21.98 -33.18 1.43
CA HIS A 34 -22.43 -31.78 1.44
C HIS A 34 -21.28 -30.79 1.20
N ILE A 35 -20.11 -31.02 1.82
CA ILE A 35 -18.90 -30.21 1.59
C ILE A 35 -18.46 -30.33 0.13
N MET A 36 -18.43 -31.53 -0.43
CA MET A 36 -18.03 -31.76 -1.83
C MET A 36 -18.98 -31.09 -2.82
N ASP A 37 -20.29 -31.14 -2.58
CA ASP A 37 -21.29 -30.50 -3.45
C ASP A 37 -21.19 -28.96 -3.34
N THR A 38 -21.07 -28.44 -2.13
CA THR A 38 -20.85 -27.01 -1.88
C THR A 38 -19.57 -26.53 -2.57
N HIS A 39 -18.49 -27.30 -2.50
CA HIS A 39 -17.22 -26.96 -3.17
C HIS A 39 -17.37 -27.00 -4.71
N ARG A 40 -18.14 -27.92 -5.26
CA ARG A 40 -18.44 -27.97 -6.69
C ARG A 40 -19.22 -26.74 -7.15
N ILE A 41 -20.25 -26.33 -6.40
CA ILE A 41 -21.04 -25.12 -6.67
C ILE A 41 -20.12 -23.87 -6.56
N TYR A 42 -19.26 -23.80 -5.55
CA TYR A 42 -18.29 -22.73 -5.38
C TYR A 42 -17.37 -22.60 -6.61
N ARG A 43 -16.81 -23.70 -7.09
CA ARG A 43 -15.97 -23.70 -8.30
C ARG A 43 -16.71 -23.21 -9.53
N GLN A 44 -17.94 -23.70 -9.74
CA GLN A 44 -18.77 -23.26 -10.86
C GLN A 44 -19.05 -21.75 -10.80
N LYS A 45 -19.41 -21.23 -9.62
CA LYS A 45 -19.64 -19.79 -9.41
C LYS A 45 -18.37 -18.95 -9.63
N LEU A 46 -17.21 -19.47 -9.29
CA LEU A 46 -15.92 -18.82 -9.54
C LEU A 46 -15.63 -18.71 -11.05
N GLU A 47 -15.92 -19.75 -11.82
CA GLU A 47 -15.76 -19.75 -13.27
C GLU A 47 -16.74 -18.77 -13.94
N GLU A 48 -18.03 -18.80 -13.55
CA GLU A 48 -19.04 -17.84 -14.01
C GLU A 48 -18.63 -16.39 -13.71
N LEU A 49 -18.13 -16.11 -12.50
CA LEU A 49 -17.64 -14.80 -12.10
C LEU A 49 -16.45 -14.35 -12.98
N THR A 50 -15.52 -15.24 -13.25
CA THR A 50 -14.35 -14.94 -14.08
C THR A 50 -14.75 -14.63 -15.52
N ALA A 51 -15.71 -15.36 -16.08
CA ALA A 51 -16.27 -15.10 -17.40
C ALA A 51 -16.97 -13.73 -17.47
N LEU A 52 -17.79 -13.41 -16.46
CA LEU A 52 -18.47 -12.10 -16.35
C LEU A 52 -17.47 -10.96 -16.22
N GLN A 53 -16.42 -11.10 -15.40
CA GLN A 53 -15.36 -10.10 -15.25
C GLN A 53 -14.63 -9.83 -16.57
N THR A 54 -14.33 -10.89 -17.33
CA THR A 54 -13.64 -10.78 -18.62
C THR A 54 -14.53 -10.08 -19.66
N SER A 55 -15.80 -10.47 -19.73
CA SER A 55 -16.79 -9.86 -20.63
C SER A 55 -17.01 -8.38 -20.31
N CYS A 56 -17.19 -8.03 -19.03
CA CYS A 56 -17.36 -6.66 -18.57
C CYS A 56 -16.12 -5.79 -18.89
N SER A 57 -14.92 -6.30 -18.57
CA SER A 57 -13.65 -5.61 -18.86
C SER A 57 -13.47 -5.36 -20.36
N SER A 58 -13.76 -6.34 -21.20
CA SER A 58 -13.70 -6.21 -22.66
C SER A 58 -14.66 -5.13 -23.17
N SER A 59 -15.91 -5.15 -22.68
CA SER A 59 -16.95 -4.18 -23.06
C SER A 59 -16.56 -2.76 -22.65
N ILE A 60 -16.05 -2.56 -21.44
CA ILE A 60 -15.59 -1.25 -20.96
C ILE A 60 -14.42 -0.74 -21.81
N ASN A 61 -13.45 -1.59 -22.12
CA ASN A 61 -12.30 -1.20 -22.94
C ASN A 61 -12.74 -0.78 -24.35
N LYS A 62 -13.67 -1.51 -24.96
CA LYS A 62 -14.25 -1.16 -26.26
C LYS A 62 -14.97 0.20 -26.23
N GLN A 63 -15.75 0.44 -25.20
CA GLN A 63 -16.44 1.74 -25.02
C GLN A 63 -15.47 2.88 -24.72
N LYS A 64 -14.45 2.68 -23.93
CA LYS A 64 -13.41 3.68 -23.68
C LYS A 64 -12.69 4.10 -24.95
N THR A 65 -12.38 3.16 -25.83
CA THR A 65 -11.75 3.46 -27.13
C THR A 65 -12.69 4.34 -27.96
N ARG A 66 -13.98 3.98 -28.05
CA ARG A 66 -14.99 4.78 -28.77
C ARG A 66 -15.13 6.19 -28.17
N LEU A 67 -15.17 6.33 -26.85
CA LEU A 67 -15.22 7.63 -26.19
C LEU A 67 -13.98 8.48 -26.44
N LYS A 68 -12.80 7.86 -26.51
CA LYS A 68 -11.55 8.56 -26.84
C LYS A 68 -11.58 9.12 -28.26
N ASP A 69 -12.08 8.35 -29.20
CA ASP A 69 -12.21 8.77 -30.59
C ASP A 69 -13.28 9.87 -30.75
N LEU A 70 -14.43 9.72 -30.07
CA LEU A 70 -15.46 10.75 -30.02
C LEU A 70 -14.92 12.06 -29.44
N LYS A 71 -14.18 12.00 -28.34
CA LYS A 71 -13.54 13.17 -27.72
C LYS A 71 -12.58 13.87 -28.69
N ARG A 72 -11.77 13.11 -29.45
CA ARG A 72 -10.86 13.66 -30.44
C ARG A 72 -11.61 14.34 -31.58
N THR A 73 -12.69 13.73 -32.08
CA THR A 73 -13.56 14.31 -33.12
C THR A 73 -14.22 15.58 -32.61
N LEU A 74 -14.75 15.57 -31.39
CA LEU A 74 -15.37 16.75 -30.77
C LEU A 74 -14.37 17.91 -30.60
N GLN A 75 -13.12 17.62 -30.23
CA GLN A 75 -12.07 18.63 -30.12
C GLN A 75 -11.69 19.26 -31.49
N ARG A 76 -11.72 18.45 -32.57
CA ARG A 76 -11.49 18.96 -33.92
C ARG A 76 -12.65 19.85 -34.36
N TYR A 77 -13.89 19.40 -34.18
CA TYR A 77 -15.09 20.12 -34.55
C TYR A 77 -15.23 21.45 -33.80
N ARG A 78 -14.87 21.51 -32.52
CA ARG A 78 -14.89 22.73 -31.70
C ARG A 78 -14.10 23.90 -32.31
N ARG A 79 -13.11 23.63 -33.15
CA ARG A 79 -12.30 24.67 -33.79
C ARG A 79 -13.02 25.38 -34.95
N HIS A 80 -14.08 24.76 -35.45
CA HIS A 80 -14.83 25.24 -36.62
C HIS A 80 -16.32 25.44 -36.31
N ALA A 81 -16.75 25.22 -35.07
CA ALA A 81 -18.15 25.31 -34.66
C ALA A 81 -18.63 26.75 -34.58
N SER A 82 -19.86 27.00 -35.06
CA SER A 82 -20.59 28.23 -34.82
C SER A 82 -20.93 28.46 -33.35
N ARG A 83 -21.45 29.64 -33.01
CA ARG A 83 -21.75 29.98 -31.59
C ARG A 83 -22.82 29.05 -30.96
N GLU A 84 -23.84 28.68 -31.76
CA GLU A 84 -24.92 27.77 -31.31
C GLU A 84 -24.41 26.31 -31.15
N GLU A 85 -23.56 25.88 -32.10
CA GLU A 85 -22.94 24.55 -32.03
C GLU A 85 -21.94 24.42 -30.90
N ALA A 86 -21.32 25.52 -30.46
CA ALA A 86 -20.38 25.51 -29.36
C ALA A 86 -21.02 25.06 -28.02
N GLU A 87 -22.27 25.42 -27.75
CA GLU A 87 -23.02 24.96 -26.58
C GLU A 87 -23.29 23.46 -26.63
N LEU A 88 -23.69 22.95 -27.81
CA LEU A 88 -23.90 21.51 -28.01
C LEU A 88 -22.61 20.72 -27.83
N VAL A 89 -21.49 21.22 -28.37
CA VAL A 89 -20.16 20.63 -28.20
C VAL A 89 -19.75 20.60 -26.71
N GLN A 90 -20.09 21.65 -25.97
CA GLN A 90 -19.81 21.69 -24.54
C GLN A 90 -20.65 20.66 -23.74
N GLN A 91 -21.95 20.53 -24.04
CA GLN A 91 -22.82 19.53 -23.41
C GLN A 91 -22.36 18.10 -23.73
N LEU A 92 -22.02 17.80 -24.97
CA LEU A 92 -21.47 16.51 -25.37
C LEU A 92 -20.13 16.23 -24.69
N GLY A 93 -19.27 17.26 -24.56
CA GLY A 93 -18.01 17.15 -23.83
C GLY A 93 -18.21 16.81 -22.34
N ALA A 94 -19.21 17.41 -21.70
CA ALA A 94 -19.58 17.10 -20.30
C ALA A 94 -20.08 15.66 -20.17
N SER A 95 -20.96 15.21 -21.05
CA SER A 95 -21.49 13.84 -21.11
C SER A 95 -20.38 12.80 -21.34
N VAL A 96 -19.41 13.08 -22.21
CA VAL A 96 -18.24 12.21 -22.42
C VAL A 96 -17.40 12.09 -21.14
N LYS A 97 -17.21 13.20 -20.42
CA LYS A 97 -16.45 13.22 -19.15
C LYS A 97 -17.18 12.44 -18.06
N GLU A 98 -18.49 12.59 -17.95
CA GLU A 98 -19.32 11.83 -17.01
C GLU A 98 -19.23 10.33 -17.25
N ARG A 99 -19.39 9.87 -18.51
CA ARG A 99 -19.24 8.46 -18.86
C ARG A 99 -17.84 7.91 -18.55
N GLN A 100 -16.79 8.73 -18.69
CA GLN A 100 -15.43 8.34 -18.29
C GLN A 100 -15.33 8.09 -16.78
N ASN A 101 -16.01 8.90 -15.97
CA ASN A 101 -16.04 8.72 -14.51
C ASN A 101 -16.80 7.43 -14.13
N VAL A 102 -17.94 7.16 -14.78
CA VAL A 102 -18.72 5.93 -14.56
C VAL A 102 -17.87 4.69 -14.89
N PHE A 103 -17.14 4.69 -16.02
CA PHE A 103 -16.25 3.56 -16.33
C PHE A 103 -15.10 3.42 -15.34
N PHE A 104 -14.56 4.52 -14.82
CA PHE A 104 -13.55 4.46 -13.77
C PHE A 104 -14.08 3.79 -12.49
N ASP A 105 -15.32 4.09 -12.11
CA ASP A 105 -15.97 3.50 -10.95
C ASP A 105 -16.28 2.00 -11.17
N MET A 106 -16.75 1.65 -12.39
CA MET A 106 -16.97 0.23 -12.76
C MET A 106 -15.67 -0.58 -12.73
N GLU A 107 -14.56 -0.03 -13.25
CA GLU A 107 -13.26 -0.69 -13.24
C GLU A 107 -12.67 -0.86 -11.82
N ALA A 108 -13.16 -0.12 -10.83
CA ALA A 108 -12.72 -0.29 -9.46
C ALA A 108 -13.11 -1.66 -8.87
N TYR A 109 -14.11 -2.32 -9.46
CA TYR A 109 -14.60 -3.65 -9.06
C TYR A 109 -14.14 -4.79 -9.99
N LEU A 110 -13.31 -4.48 -10.98
CA LEU A 110 -12.79 -5.48 -11.92
C LEU A 110 -11.31 -5.77 -11.65
N PRO A 111 -10.86 -7.02 -11.88
CA PRO A 111 -9.43 -7.35 -11.77
C PRO A 111 -8.64 -6.54 -12.78
N LYS A 112 -7.58 -5.88 -12.30
CA LYS A 112 -6.67 -5.07 -13.13
C LYS A 112 -5.41 -5.87 -13.42
N LYS A 113 -4.86 -5.67 -14.63
CA LYS A 113 -3.53 -6.18 -14.94
C LYS A 113 -2.50 -5.48 -14.07
N ASN A 114 -1.55 -6.25 -13.55
CA ASN A 114 -0.45 -5.71 -12.77
C ASN A 114 0.35 -4.69 -13.59
N GLY A 115 0.81 -3.63 -12.93
CA GLY A 115 1.79 -2.72 -13.49
C GLY A 115 3.13 -3.44 -13.78
N LEU A 116 4.02 -2.79 -14.56
CA LEU A 116 5.29 -3.38 -14.97
C LEU A 116 6.11 -3.89 -13.78
N TYR A 117 6.21 -3.12 -12.71
CA TYR A 117 6.95 -3.49 -11.50
C TYR A 117 6.34 -4.71 -10.79
N LEU A 118 5.02 -4.71 -10.56
CA LEU A 118 4.35 -5.86 -9.93
C LEU A 118 4.42 -7.11 -10.80
N ASN A 119 4.34 -6.95 -12.12
CA ASN A 119 4.50 -8.09 -13.04
C ASN A 119 5.92 -8.67 -13.03
N LEU A 120 6.93 -7.81 -12.88
CA LEU A 120 8.33 -8.24 -12.76
C LEU A 120 8.59 -8.98 -11.45
N VAL A 121 8.03 -8.50 -10.33
CA VAL A 121 8.33 -9.03 -8.98
C VAL A 121 7.42 -10.20 -8.60
N LEU A 122 6.12 -10.10 -8.89
CA LEU A 122 5.10 -11.08 -8.51
C LEU A 122 4.59 -11.94 -9.68
N GLY A 123 4.98 -11.60 -10.93
CA GLY A 123 4.44 -12.26 -12.11
C GLY A 123 2.96 -11.90 -12.35
N ASN A 124 2.21 -12.85 -12.91
CA ASN A 124 0.79 -12.67 -13.26
C ASN A 124 -0.18 -12.92 -12.08
N VAL A 125 0.28 -12.80 -10.84
CA VAL A 125 -0.57 -12.97 -9.66
C VAL A 125 -1.59 -11.84 -9.59
N ASN A 126 -2.87 -12.19 -9.45
CA ASN A 126 -3.93 -11.19 -9.28
C ASN A 126 -3.89 -10.59 -7.87
N VAL A 127 -3.56 -9.30 -7.79
CA VAL A 127 -3.47 -8.53 -6.53
C VAL A 127 -4.67 -7.60 -6.32
N THR A 128 -5.73 -7.75 -7.10
CA THR A 128 -6.91 -6.88 -7.04
C THR A 128 -7.79 -7.22 -5.85
N LEU A 129 -8.02 -6.25 -4.98
CA LEU A 129 -8.94 -6.35 -3.84
C LEU A 129 -10.30 -5.80 -4.27
N LEU A 130 -11.30 -6.67 -4.37
CA LEU A 130 -12.60 -6.31 -4.93
C LEU A 130 -13.49 -5.55 -3.94
N SER A 131 -13.44 -5.88 -2.64
CA SER A 131 -14.26 -5.22 -1.63
C SER A 131 -13.55 -4.05 -0.96
N ASN A 132 -14.30 -3.01 -0.59
CA ASN A 132 -13.76 -1.89 0.16
C ASN A 132 -13.21 -2.34 1.52
N GLN A 133 -13.87 -3.29 2.17
CA GLN A 133 -13.41 -3.86 3.43
C GLN A 133 -12.03 -4.52 3.30
N ALA A 134 -11.80 -5.31 2.24
CA ALA A 134 -10.50 -5.92 1.95
C ALA A 134 -9.42 -4.85 1.68
N LYS A 135 -9.76 -3.75 0.97
CA LYS A 135 -8.84 -2.62 0.74
C LYS A 135 -8.44 -1.93 2.03
N PHE A 136 -9.40 -1.70 2.96
CA PHE A 136 -9.10 -1.12 4.27
C PHE A 136 -8.30 -2.07 5.15
N ALA A 137 -8.64 -3.36 5.18
CA ALA A 137 -7.90 -4.37 5.92
C ALA A 137 -6.44 -4.46 5.45
N TYR A 138 -6.21 -4.52 4.14
CA TYR A 138 -4.86 -4.55 3.56
C TYR A 138 -4.05 -3.29 3.91
N LYS A 139 -4.68 -2.11 3.92
CA LYS A 139 -4.02 -0.87 4.31
C LYS A 139 -3.69 -0.84 5.82
N ASP A 140 -4.57 -1.35 6.67
CA ASP A 140 -4.31 -1.48 8.11
C ASP A 140 -3.15 -2.43 8.40
N GLU A 141 -3.10 -3.57 7.70
CA GLU A 141 -1.97 -4.52 7.77
C GLU A 141 -0.66 -3.89 7.28
N TYR A 142 -0.72 -3.08 6.21
CA TYR A 142 0.45 -2.34 5.73
C TYR A 142 0.98 -1.35 6.78
N GLU A 143 0.09 -0.60 7.46
CA GLU A 143 0.50 0.33 8.51
C GLU A 143 1.07 -0.42 9.74
N LYS A 144 0.45 -1.54 10.14
CA LYS A 144 0.98 -2.41 11.22
C LYS A 144 2.36 -2.98 10.87
N PHE A 145 2.54 -3.45 9.65
CA PHE A 145 3.83 -3.94 9.17
C PHE A 145 4.91 -2.86 9.29
N LYS A 146 4.63 -1.61 8.86
CA LYS A 146 5.55 -0.50 9.02
C LYS A 146 5.92 -0.28 10.49
N LEU A 147 4.95 -0.28 11.39
CA LEU A 147 5.19 -0.10 12.82
C LEU A 147 6.12 -1.17 13.39
N TYR A 148 5.81 -2.45 13.17
CA TYR A 148 6.61 -3.55 13.71
C TYR A 148 8.05 -3.49 13.20
N LEU A 149 8.23 -3.27 11.91
CA LEU A 149 9.58 -3.16 11.32
C LEU A 149 10.30 -1.90 11.79
N THR A 150 9.60 -0.78 11.96
CA THR A 150 10.20 0.44 12.51
C THR A 150 10.73 0.22 13.92
N ILE A 151 10.02 -0.52 14.77
CA ILE A 151 10.48 -0.87 16.12
C ILE A 151 11.72 -1.76 16.05
N ILE A 152 11.70 -2.80 15.21
CA ILE A 152 12.85 -3.71 15.03
C ILE A 152 14.07 -2.94 14.52
N LEU A 153 13.90 -2.08 13.53
CA LEU A 153 14.98 -1.25 12.97
C LEU A 153 15.48 -0.21 13.96
N LEU A 154 14.61 0.37 14.78
CA LEU A 154 15.02 1.29 15.87
C LEU A 154 15.91 0.56 16.88
N LEU A 155 15.47 -0.60 17.37
CA LEU A 155 16.24 -1.39 18.32
C LEU A 155 17.56 -1.86 17.70
N GLY A 156 17.54 -2.29 16.43
CA GLY A 156 18.74 -2.66 15.68
C GLY A 156 19.73 -1.52 15.54
N ALA A 157 19.25 -0.32 15.15
CA ALA A 157 20.09 0.86 15.02
C ALA A 157 20.71 1.30 16.36
N VAL A 158 19.92 1.25 17.46
CA VAL A 158 20.40 1.55 18.82
C VAL A 158 21.45 0.51 19.24
N ALA A 159 21.19 -0.79 19.01
CA ALA A 159 22.14 -1.83 19.33
C ALA A 159 23.46 -1.69 18.54
N CYS A 160 23.40 -1.42 17.23
CA CYS A 160 24.59 -1.18 16.40
C CYS A 160 25.34 0.09 16.82
N ARG A 161 24.62 1.13 17.29
CA ARG A 161 25.25 2.40 17.68
C ARG A 161 25.98 2.33 19.01
N PHE A 162 25.41 1.63 20.02
CA PHE A 162 25.87 1.70 21.41
C PHE A 162 26.50 0.41 21.92
N VAL A 163 26.16 -0.75 21.35
CA VAL A 163 26.56 -2.07 21.88
C VAL A 163 27.37 -2.88 20.87
N LEU A 164 26.92 -2.93 19.63
CA LEU A 164 27.46 -3.82 18.61
C LEU A 164 28.32 -3.02 17.60
N HIS A 165 29.63 -3.06 17.78
CA HIS A 165 30.59 -2.33 16.92
C HIS A 165 31.22 -3.25 15.85
N TYR A 166 30.55 -4.34 15.50
CA TYR A 166 31.04 -5.31 14.52
C TYR A 166 30.47 -5.01 13.14
N ARG A 167 31.32 -5.16 12.10
CA ARG A 167 30.90 -4.97 10.70
C ARG A 167 29.73 -5.88 10.31
N VAL A 168 29.74 -7.13 10.74
CA VAL A 168 28.69 -8.10 10.45
C VAL A 168 27.32 -7.63 10.94
N THR A 169 27.25 -6.98 12.11
CA THR A 169 25.98 -6.45 12.63
C THR A 169 25.44 -5.29 11.81
N ASP A 170 26.33 -4.43 11.30
CA ASP A 170 25.96 -3.35 10.39
C ASP A 170 25.46 -3.90 9.04
N GLU A 171 26.07 -4.99 8.53
CA GLU A 171 25.61 -5.65 7.31
C GLU A 171 24.22 -6.28 7.49
N VAL A 172 23.97 -6.96 8.60
CA VAL A 172 22.65 -7.49 8.94
C VAL A 172 21.62 -6.35 9.04
N PHE A 173 21.96 -5.25 9.70
CA PHE A 173 21.09 -4.08 9.81
C PHE A 173 20.77 -3.47 8.43
N ASN A 174 21.77 -3.27 7.58
CA ASN A 174 21.58 -2.75 6.23
C ASN A 174 20.79 -3.73 5.35
N PHE A 175 21.00 -5.05 5.48
CA PHE A 175 20.19 -6.06 4.82
C PHE A 175 18.71 -5.97 5.23
N LEU A 176 18.43 -5.81 6.53
CA LEU A 176 17.07 -5.60 7.01
C LEU A 176 16.43 -4.32 6.45
N LEU A 177 17.21 -3.24 6.29
CA LEU A 177 16.74 -2.01 5.64
C LEU A 177 16.39 -2.25 4.16
N VAL A 178 17.23 -2.95 3.41
CA VAL A 178 16.94 -3.33 2.00
C VAL A 178 15.65 -4.13 1.92
N TRP A 179 15.53 -5.17 2.73
CA TRP A 179 14.34 -6.01 2.77
C TRP A 179 13.07 -5.21 3.15
N TYR A 180 13.18 -4.34 4.13
CA TYR A 180 12.09 -3.46 4.56
C TYR A 180 11.60 -2.57 3.41
N TYR A 181 12.50 -1.82 2.77
CA TYR A 181 12.13 -0.92 1.68
C TYR A 181 11.65 -1.66 0.43
N CYS A 182 12.24 -2.80 0.08
CA CYS A 182 11.72 -3.67 -0.99
C CYS A 182 10.28 -4.11 -0.71
N THR A 183 9.99 -4.55 0.50
CA THR A 183 8.64 -4.97 0.89
C THR A 183 7.66 -3.79 0.85
N LEU A 184 8.08 -2.60 1.26
CA LEU A 184 7.25 -1.39 1.16
C LEU A 184 6.90 -1.06 -0.30
N THR A 185 7.87 -1.10 -1.21
CA THR A 185 7.62 -0.79 -2.64
C THR A 185 6.61 -1.75 -3.25
N ILE A 186 6.67 -3.04 -2.91
CA ILE A 186 5.70 -4.05 -3.37
C ILE A 186 4.31 -3.74 -2.80
N ARG A 187 4.19 -3.57 -1.48
CA ARG A 187 2.91 -3.31 -0.80
C ARG A 187 2.26 -2.01 -1.27
N GLU A 188 3.04 -0.95 -1.47
CA GLU A 188 2.53 0.32 -2.00
C GLU A 188 2.08 0.21 -3.45
N SER A 189 2.80 -0.55 -4.27
CA SER A 189 2.39 -0.81 -5.65
C SER A 189 1.07 -1.59 -5.71
N ILE A 190 0.83 -2.53 -4.79
CA ILE A 190 -0.44 -3.22 -4.65
C ILE A 190 -1.54 -2.23 -4.22
N LEU A 191 -1.28 -1.35 -3.24
CA LEU A 191 -2.24 -0.32 -2.82
C LEU A 191 -2.62 0.61 -3.97
N ILE A 192 -1.65 1.05 -4.78
CA ILE A 192 -1.89 1.91 -5.95
C ILE A 192 -2.74 1.18 -6.99
N SER A 193 -2.45 -0.08 -7.29
CA SER A 193 -3.24 -0.91 -8.21
C SER A 193 -4.69 -1.02 -7.75
N ASN A 194 -4.93 -0.97 -6.44
CA ASN A 194 -6.26 -1.03 -5.82
C ASN A 194 -6.91 0.36 -5.61
N GLY A 195 -6.36 1.41 -6.24
CA GLY A 195 -6.98 2.73 -6.27
C GLY A 195 -6.53 3.69 -5.17
N SER A 196 -5.49 3.35 -4.41
CA SER A 196 -4.91 4.28 -3.43
C SER A 196 -4.23 5.46 -4.13
N ARG A 197 -4.55 6.69 -3.69
CA ARG A 197 -3.97 7.93 -4.25
C ARG A 197 -2.67 8.31 -3.54
N ILE A 198 -1.66 7.47 -3.67
CA ILE A 198 -0.32 7.78 -3.14
C ILE A 198 0.38 8.69 -4.16
N LYS A 199 0.98 9.79 -3.68
CA LYS A 199 1.73 10.70 -4.56
C LYS A 199 2.99 10.00 -5.09
N GLY A 200 3.31 10.20 -6.37
CA GLY A 200 4.40 9.49 -7.05
C GLY A 200 5.74 9.60 -6.34
N TRP A 201 6.09 10.77 -5.76
CA TRP A 201 7.34 10.90 -5.02
C TRP A 201 7.45 9.99 -3.80
N TRP A 202 6.36 9.76 -3.04
CA TRP A 202 6.40 8.87 -1.88
C TRP A 202 6.72 7.43 -2.24
N VAL A 203 6.31 6.98 -3.42
CA VAL A 203 6.68 5.67 -3.95
C VAL A 203 8.13 5.67 -4.42
N SER A 204 8.54 6.69 -5.19
CA SER A 204 9.93 6.85 -5.66
C SER A 204 10.93 6.93 -4.51
N HIS A 205 10.54 7.58 -3.40
CA HIS A 205 11.33 7.66 -2.18
C HIS A 205 11.75 6.28 -1.65
N HIS A 206 10.84 5.31 -1.61
CA HIS A 206 11.16 3.96 -1.14
C HIS A 206 12.09 3.20 -2.10
N TYR A 207 11.96 3.40 -3.43
CA TYR A 207 12.93 2.84 -4.39
C TYR A 207 14.33 3.42 -4.19
N VAL A 208 14.42 4.75 -4.03
CA VAL A 208 15.70 5.42 -3.77
C VAL A 208 16.30 4.98 -2.42
N SER A 209 15.46 4.80 -1.39
CA SER A 209 15.89 4.29 -0.08
C SER A 209 16.36 2.84 -0.14
N THR A 210 15.74 1.99 -0.97
CA THR A 210 16.22 0.63 -1.25
C THR A 210 17.60 0.65 -1.86
N PHE A 211 17.81 1.51 -2.87
CA PHE A 211 19.09 1.68 -3.53
C PHE A 211 20.17 2.17 -2.54
N LEU A 212 19.85 3.20 -1.73
CA LEU A 212 20.74 3.72 -0.69
C LEU A 212 21.18 2.61 0.27
N SER A 213 20.23 1.84 0.81
CA SER A 213 20.53 0.76 1.74
C SER A 213 21.34 -0.36 1.09
N GLY A 214 21.10 -0.65 -0.19
CA GLY A 214 21.89 -1.60 -0.97
C GLY A 214 23.32 -1.15 -1.16
N VAL A 215 23.56 0.12 -1.48
CA VAL A 215 24.91 0.68 -1.59
C VAL A 215 25.62 0.67 -0.23
N MET A 216 24.92 1.03 0.87
CA MET A 216 25.46 0.93 2.23
C MET A 216 25.87 -0.51 2.59
N LEU A 217 25.11 -1.51 2.17
CA LEU A 217 25.42 -2.93 2.40
C LEU A 217 26.71 -3.36 1.68
N THR A 218 26.94 -2.84 0.47
CA THR A 218 28.13 -3.17 -0.33
C THR A 218 29.36 -2.34 -0.01
N TRP A 219 29.26 -1.35 0.88
CA TRP A 219 30.39 -0.48 1.23
C TRP A 219 31.40 -1.24 2.08
N PRO A 220 32.68 -1.35 1.69
CA PRO A 220 33.70 -2.08 2.44
C PRO A 220 34.02 -1.41 3.78
N ASN A 221 34.50 -2.21 4.74
CA ASN A 221 34.95 -1.66 6.01
C ASN A 221 36.29 -0.94 5.84
N GLY A 222 36.28 0.37 6.02
CA GLY A 222 37.44 1.25 5.88
C GLY A 222 37.33 2.47 6.79
N LEU A 223 38.36 3.31 6.76
CA LEU A 223 38.39 4.54 7.56
C LEU A 223 37.22 5.47 7.23
N ILE A 224 36.92 5.63 5.94
CA ILE A 224 35.83 6.48 5.46
C ILE A 224 34.46 5.96 5.92
N TYR A 225 34.25 4.63 5.85
CA TYR A 225 33.04 4.00 6.36
C TYR A 225 32.85 4.30 7.86
N GLN A 226 33.88 4.12 8.68
CA GLN A 226 33.81 4.34 10.13
C GLN A 226 33.51 5.80 10.48
N LYS A 227 34.05 6.76 9.73
CA LYS A 227 33.74 8.19 9.91
C LYS A 227 32.27 8.52 9.69
N PHE A 228 31.61 7.84 8.74
CA PHE A 228 30.19 8.10 8.42
C PHE A 228 29.21 7.18 9.19
N ARG A 229 29.64 6.00 9.61
CA ARG A 229 28.83 4.97 10.27
C ARG A 229 27.96 5.52 11.40
N ASP A 230 28.57 6.22 12.30
CA ASP A 230 27.92 6.76 13.50
C ASP A 230 26.86 7.79 13.17
N GLN A 231 27.11 8.64 12.19
CA GLN A 231 26.16 9.61 11.68
C GLN A 231 24.96 8.92 10.99
N PHE A 232 25.21 7.89 10.21
CA PHE A 232 24.18 7.11 9.55
C PHE A 232 23.27 6.38 10.55
N LEU A 233 23.85 5.75 11.59
CA LEU A 233 23.07 5.06 12.63
C LEU A 233 22.24 6.07 13.45
N ALA A 234 22.80 7.23 13.80
CA ALA A 234 22.07 8.29 14.48
C ALA A 234 20.91 8.83 13.64
N PHE A 235 21.12 9.03 12.33
CA PHE A 235 20.06 9.37 11.38
C PHE A 235 18.98 8.29 11.32
N SER A 236 19.37 7.01 11.31
CA SER A 236 18.43 5.87 11.25
C SER A 236 17.56 5.80 12.51
N ILE A 237 18.13 6.07 13.70
CA ILE A 237 17.37 6.17 14.96
C ILE A 237 16.35 7.30 14.88
N PHE A 238 16.79 8.50 14.49
CA PHE A 238 15.91 9.66 14.35
C PHE A 238 14.78 9.40 13.35
N GLN A 239 15.11 8.85 12.18
CA GLN A 239 14.14 8.53 11.14
C GLN A 239 13.11 7.50 11.62
N SER A 240 13.52 6.50 12.40
CA SER A 240 12.61 5.53 13.01
C SER A 240 11.65 6.18 14.01
N CYS A 241 12.14 7.13 14.82
CA CYS A 241 11.28 7.91 15.73
C CYS A 241 10.23 8.74 14.95
N VAL A 242 10.65 9.39 13.86
CA VAL A 242 9.72 10.16 13.00
C VAL A 242 8.69 9.23 12.35
N GLN A 243 9.10 8.05 11.86
CA GLN A 243 8.17 7.06 11.30
C GLN A 243 7.15 6.57 12.33
N PHE A 244 7.54 6.42 13.59
CA PHE A 244 6.64 6.08 14.67
C PHE A 244 5.56 7.15 14.87
N LEU A 245 5.94 8.44 14.88
CA LEU A 245 4.98 9.54 14.94
C LEU A 245 4.06 9.57 13.72
N GLN A 246 4.61 9.33 12.52
CA GLN A 246 3.85 9.23 11.28
C GLN A 246 2.81 8.08 11.32
N TYR A 247 3.15 6.94 11.91
CA TYR A 247 2.22 5.82 12.06
C TYR A 247 0.96 6.22 12.83
N TYR A 248 1.10 6.88 13.98
CA TYR A 248 -0.06 7.33 14.76
C TYR A 248 -0.94 8.30 13.98
N TYR A 249 -0.31 9.22 13.26
CA TYR A 249 -1.03 10.15 12.38
C TYR A 249 -1.78 9.41 11.26
N GLN A 250 -1.12 8.51 10.54
CA GLN A 250 -1.71 7.76 9.43
C GLN A 250 -2.82 6.82 9.88
N ARG A 251 -2.64 6.15 11.01
CA ARG A 251 -3.69 5.30 11.63
C ARG A 251 -4.93 6.12 12.00
N GLY A 252 -4.75 7.28 12.59
CA GLY A 252 -5.85 8.21 12.89
C GLY A 252 -6.60 8.67 11.64
N CYS A 253 -5.88 8.94 10.54
CA CYS A 253 -6.48 9.25 9.24
C CYS A 253 -7.29 8.06 8.69
N LEU A 254 -6.74 6.85 8.76
CA LEU A 254 -7.39 5.64 8.25
C LEU A 254 -8.67 5.31 9.02
N TYR A 255 -8.63 5.40 10.35
CA TYR A 255 -9.80 5.19 11.21
C TYR A 255 -10.96 6.13 10.84
N ARG A 256 -10.66 7.40 10.65
CA ARG A 256 -11.69 8.41 10.30
C ARG A 256 -12.21 8.26 8.87
N LEU A 257 -11.34 7.92 7.92
CA LEU A 257 -11.77 7.61 6.55
C LEU A 257 -12.71 6.41 6.52
N ARG A 258 -12.45 5.39 7.32
CA ARG A 258 -13.32 4.23 7.46
C ARG A 258 -14.68 4.62 8.04
N ALA A 259 -14.69 5.37 9.12
CA ALA A 259 -15.92 5.85 9.75
C ALA A 259 -16.78 6.72 8.82
N LEU A 260 -16.17 7.58 7.99
CA LEU A 260 -16.87 8.35 6.95
C LEU A 260 -17.45 7.46 5.84
N GLY A 261 -16.74 6.40 5.46
CA GLY A 261 -17.17 5.44 4.42
C GLY A 261 -18.30 4.52 4.87
N GLU A 262 -18.37 4.18 6.15
CA GLU A 262 -19.42 3.32 6.76
C GLU A 262 -20.69 4.10 7.13
N ARG A 263 -20.80 5.40 6.79
CA ARG A 263 -21.97 6.29 7.09
C ARG A 263 -22.46 6.26 8.54
N ASN A 264 -21.58 6.06 9.49
CA ASN A 264 -21.96 6.24 10.89
C ASN A 264 -22.16 7.73 11.18
N HIS A 265 -23.42 8.13 11.35
CA HIS A 265 -23.90 9.51 11.50
C HIS A 265 -23.47 10.23 12.79
N LEU A 266 -22.55 9.67 13.57
CA LEU A 266 -22.05 10.28 14.79
C LEU A 266 -20.81 11.15 14.48
N ASP A 267 -21.06 12.44 14.26
CA ASP A 267 -20.14 13.58 14.44
C ASP A 267 -18.88 13.73 13.57
N LEU A 268 -18.69 12.97 12.51
CA LEU A 268 -17.56 13.16 11.59
C LEU A 268 -18.00 13.93 10.33
N THR A 269 -17.99 15.25 10.39
CA THR A 269 -18.11 16.07 9.19
C THR A 269 -16.83 16.02 8.36
N VAL A 270 -16.95 16.14 7.03
CA VAL A 270 -15.78 16.19 6.12
C VAL A 270 -14.85 17.35 6.49
N GLU A 271 -15.40 18.46 6.95
CA GLU A 271 -14.67 19.64 7.42
C GLU A 271 -13.90 19.36 8.71
N GLY A 272 -14.52 18.70 9.68
CA GLY A 272 -13.85 18.26 10.92
C GLY A 272 -12.70 17.28 10.65
N PHE A 273 -12.85 16.37 9.69
CA PHE A 273 -11.79 15.47 9.26
C PHE A 273 -10.62 16.23 8.61
N GLN A 274 -10.89 17.19 7.72
CA GLN A 274 -9.84 18.00 7.10
C GLN A 274 -9.09 18.86 8.11
N SER A 275 -9.78 19.49 9.06
CA SER A 275 -9.16 20.28 10.13
C SER A 275 -8.27 19.43 11.04
N TRP A 276 -8.72 18.22 11.39
CA TRP A 276 -7.90 17.30 12.19
C TRP A 276 -6.65 16.85 11.46
N MET A 277 -6.77 16.49 10.17
CA MET A 277 -5.62 16.12 9.34
C MET A 277 -4.59 17.26 9.26
N TRP A 278 -5.05 18.49 9.13
CA TRP A 278 -4.17 19.65 9.08
C TRP A 278 -3.42 19.86 10.40
N ARG A 279 -4.10 19.79 11.54
CA ARG A 279 -3.46 19.91 12.85
C ARG A 279 -2.41 18.83 13.09
N GLY A 280 -2.72 17.57 12.75
CA GLY A 280 -1.79 16.47 12.88
C GLY A 280 -0.58 16.61 11.94
N LEU A 281 -0.78 17.06 10.71
CA LEU A 281 0.30 17.35 9.78
C LEU A 281 1.20 18.49 10.27
N THR A 282 0.60 19.59 10.78
CA THR A 282 1.33 20.74 11.33
C THR A 282 2.23 20.32 12.50
N PHE A 283 1.75 19.43 13.35
CA PHE A 283 2.58 18.85 14.43
C PHE A 283 3.78 18.05 13.91
N LEU A 284 3.61 17.31 12.81
CA LEU A 284 4.68 16.50 12.23
C LEU A 284 5.71 17.32 11.42
N LEU A 285 5.32 18.47 10.89
CA LEU A 285 6.17 19.26 9.99
C LEU A 285 7.58 19.57 10.54
N PRO A 286 7.77 20.01 11.81
CA PRO A 286 9.10 20.29 12.36
C PRO A 286 10.01 19.06 12.31
N PHE A 287 9.49 17.89 12.66
CA PHE A 287 10.24 16.64 12.65
C PHE A 287 10.58 16.21 11.21
N LEU A 288 9.65 16.39 10.26
CA LEU A 288 9.90 16.10 8.86
C LEU A 288 10.99 17.01 8.28
N PHE A 289 10.92 18.33 8.54
CA PHE A 289 11.95 19.26 8.08
C PHE A 289 13.30 18.97 8.72
N CYS A 290 13.35 18.66 10.02
CA CYS A 290 14.58 18.25 10.68
C CYS A 290 15.18 17.01 9.98
N GLY A 291 14.36 16.00 9.66
CA GLY A 291 14.81 14.82 8.91
C GLY A 291 15.31 15.15 7.50
N HIS A 292 14.65 16.08 6.80
CA HIS A 292 15.11 16.50 5.47
C HIS A 292 16.47 17.25 5.55
N PHE A 293 16.63 18.16 6.48
CA PHE A 293 17.91 18.83 6.67
C PHE A 293 19.01 17.88 7.13
N TRP A 294 18.67 16.83 7.89
CA TRP A 294 19.65 15.80 8.23
C TRP A 294 20.06 14.96 7.00
N GLN A 295 19.15 14.71 6.06
CA GLN A 295 19.48 14.09 4.76
C GLN A 295 20.47 14.97 3.98
N LEU A 296 20.25 16.29 3.96
CA LEU A 296 21.19 17.24 3.35
C LEU A 296 22.54 17.22 4.06
N TYR A 297 22.56 17.21 5.38
CA TYR A 297 23.79 17.12 6.16
C TYR A 297 24.58 15.84 5.85
N ASN A 298 23.88 14.69 5.75
CA ASN A 298 24.50 13.43 5.32
C ASN A 298 25.10 13.53 3.91
N ALA A 299 24.39 14.18 2.97
CA ALA A 299 24.90 14.39 1.62
C ALA A 299 26.18 15.24 1.61
N ILE A 300 26.20 16.35 2.35
CA ILE A 300 27.37 17.25 2.44
C ILE A 300 28.56 16.51 3.05
N THR A 301 28.37 15.83 4.19
CA THR A 301 29.43 15.03 4.84
C THR A 301 30.00 13.97 3.88
N LEU A 302 29.17 13.29 3.12
CA LEU A 302 29.63 12.30 2.16
C LEU A 302 30.34 12.92 0.96
N PHE A 303 29.93 14.11 0.48
CA PHE A 303 30.69 14.83 -0.55
C PHE A 303 32.08 15.26 -0.04
N GLU A 304 32.18 15.75 1.20
CA GLU A 304 33.46 16.06 1.84
C GLU A 304 34.33 14.80 1.95
N LEU A 305 33.76 13.69 2.43
CA LEU A 305 34.49 12.41 2.54
C LEU A 305 34.90 11.86 1.17
N SER A 306 34.11 12.08 0.11
CA SER A 306 34.46 11.64 -1.25
C SER A 306 35.67 12.39 -1.84
N SER A 307 35.93 13.61 -1.34
CA SER A 307 37.07 14.43 -1.74
C SER A 307 38.34 14.17 -0.89
N HIS A 308 38.26 13.27 0.10
CA HIS A 308 39.39 12.92 0.94
C HIS A 308 40.42 12.09 0.17
N GLU A 309 41.71 12.35 0.35
CA GLU A 309 42.79 11.68 -0.39
C GLU A 309 42.80 10.15 -0.23
N GLU A 310 42.31 9.64 0.90
CA GLU A 310 42.21 8.23 1.22
C GLU A 310 40.94 7.57 0.65
N CYS A 311 40.02 8.35 0.08
CA CYS A 311 38.76 7.82 -0.42
C CYS A 311 38.96 7.18 -1.81
N ARG A 312 38.84 5.85 -1.86
CA ARG A 312 38.85 5.07 -3.11
C ARG A 312 37.52 4.39 -3.43
N GLU A 313 36.58 4.50 -2.50
CA GLU A 313 35.29 3.83 -2.58
C GLU A 313 34.29 4.67 -3.37
N TRP A 314 33.82 4.17 -4.50
CA TRP A 314 32.78 4.79 -5.32
C TRP A 314 31.44 4.96 -4.59
N GLN A 315 31.20 4.11 -3.60
CA GLN A 315 29.96 4.12 -2.79
C GLN A 315 29.75 5.47 -2.09
N VAL A 316 30.83 6.13 -1.66
CA VAL A 316 30.75 7.41 -0.93
C VAL A 316 30.08 8.48 -1.78
N PHE A 317 30.54 8.64 -3.03
CA PHE A 317 29.97 9.62 -3.95
C PHE A 317 28.52 9.28 -4.33
N VAL A 318 28.25 8.01 -4.61
CA VAL A 318 26.87 7.54 -4.96
C VAL A 318 25.91 7.75 -3.80
N LEU A 319 26.33 7.48 -2.56
CA LEU A 319 25.52 7.74 -1.38
C LEU A 319 25.28 9.24 -1.17
N ALA A 320 26.30 10.09 -1.37
CA ALA A 320 26.15 11.54 -1.29
C ALA A 320 25.07 12.04 -2.27
N LEU A 321 25.13 11.60 -3.53
CA LEU A 321 24.15 11.94 -4.55
C LEU A 321 22.76 11.40 -4.19
N THR A 322 22.69 10.19 -3.66
CA THR A 322 21.41 9.56 -3.29
C THR A 322 20.74 10.29 -2.13
N PHE A 323 21.50 10.69 -1.09
CA PHE A 323 20.98 11.51 0.00
C PHE A 323 20.52 12.89 -0.47
N LEU A 324 21.23 13.50 -1.43
CA LEU A 324 20.84 14.77 -2.03
C LEU A 324 19.51 14.64 -2.79
N VAL A 325 19.33 13.56 -3.58
CA VAL A 325 18.07 13.28 -4.29
C VAL A 325 16.92 13.08 -3.30
N LEU A 326 17.15 12.32 -2.21
CA LEU A 326 16.15 12.14 -1.14
C LEU A 326 15.78 13.46 -0.48
N PHE A 327 16.77 14.29 -0.14
CA PHE A 327 16.54 15.62 0.42
C PHE A 327 15.66 16.47 -0.52
N LEU A 328 16.08 16.66 -1.77
CA LEU A 328 15.36 17.50 -2.73
C LEU A 328 13.93 17.03 -2.95
N GLY A 329 13.75 15.73 -3.17
CA GLY A 329 12.43 15.18 -3.41
C GLY A 329 11.49 15.28 -2.20
N ASN A 330 11.98 14.97 -1.01
CA ASN A 330 11.22 15.05 0.23
C ASN A 330 10.89 16.50 0.59
N PHE A 331 11.88 17.38 0.54
CA PHE A 331 11.74 18.79 0.87
C PHE A 331 10.75 19.50 -0.08
N LEU A 332 10.95 19.38 -1.39
CA LEU A 332 10.07 20.01 -2.39
C LEU A 332 8.63 19.46 -2.33
N THR A 333 8.47 18.15 -2.10
CA THR A 333 7.14 17.56 -1.97
C THR A 333 6.44 18.05 -0.70
N THR A 334 7.15 18.15 0.42
CA THR A 334 6.60 18.68 1.68
C THR A 334 6.22 20.14 1.53
N LEU A 335 7.08 20.97 0.94
CA LEU A 335 6.76 22.39 0.63
C LEU A 335 5.53 22.52 -0.26
N LYS A 336 5.41 21.71 -1.31
CA LYS A 336 4.24 21.70 -2.19
C LYS A 336 2.96 21.35 -1.43
N VAL A 337 3.01 20.38 -0.52
CA VAL A 337 1.85 20.01 0.31
C VAL A 337 1.45 21.17 1.23
N VAL A 338 2.40 21.78 1.91
CA VAL A 338 2.16 22.92 2.81
C VAL A 338 1.58 24.10 2.03
N HIS A 339 2.21 24.48 0.92
CA HIS A 339 1.74 25.58 0.07
C HIS A 339 0.31 25.37 -0.44
N THR A 340 0.01 24.18 -0.96
CA THR A 340 -1.34 23.85 -1.45
C THR A 340 -2.39 23.95 -0.35
N LYS A 341 -2.05 23.52 0.88
CA LYS A 341 -2.95 23.60 2.04
C LYS A 341 -3.16 25.04 2.51
N LEU A 342 -2.11 25.83 2.55
CA LEU A 342 -2.21 27.26 2.93
C LEU A 342 -3.07 28.04 1.92
N GLN A 343 -2.92 27.78 0.62
CA GLN A 343 -3.77 28.39 -0.40
C GLN A 343 -5.25 28.02 -0.23
N LYS A 344 -5.53 26.74 0.06
CA LYS A 344 -6.91 26.28 0.30
C LYS A 344 -7.53 26.99 1.50
N ASN A 345 -6.83 27.04 2.63
CA ASN A 345 -7.31 27.71 3.83
C ASN A 345 -7.55 29.21 3.58
N ARG A 346 -6.68 29.88 2.80
CA ARG A 346 -6.87 31.28 2.40
C ARG A 346 -8.13 31.50 1.53
N SER A 347 -8.40 30.57 0.63
CA SER A 347 -9.59 30.65 -0.24
C SER A 347 -10.87 30.38 0.52
N GLU A 348 -10.86 29.51 1.53
CA GLU A 348 -12.00 29.24 2.43
C GLU A 348 -12.26 30.41 3.38
N ALA A 349 -11.22 31.04 3.92
CA ALA A 349 -11.35 32.23 4.77
C ALA A 349 -11.84 33.50 4.02
N LYS A 350 -11.79 33.51 2.68
CA LYS A 350 -12.26 34.63 1.85
C LYS A 350 -13.67 34.42 1.28
N LYS A 351 -14.30 33.27 1.55
CA LYS A 351 -15.74 33.09 1.23
C LYS A 351 -16.54 33.72 2.33
N PRO A 352 -17.41 34.75 2.01
CA PRO A 352 -18.27 35.42 2.95
C PRO A 352 -19.29 34.47 3.57
#